data_16df5d3f7fb46ee5ec44565cfa466818
#
_entry.id   16df5d3f7fb46ee5ec44565cfa466818
#
_cell.length_a   1.000
_cell.length_b   1.000
_cell.length_c   1.000
_cell.angle_alpha   90.00
_cell.angle_beta   90.00
_cell.angle_gamma   90.00
#
_symmetry.space_group_name_H-M   'P 1'
#
loop_
_entity.id
_entity.type
_entity.pdbx_description
1 polymer ?
#
loop_
_entity_poly.entity_id
_entity_poly.type
_entity_poly.pdbx_seq_one_letter_code
_entity_poly.pdbx_strand_id
1 'polypeptide(L)'
;MAAKAVKRASSDRAVRRALLIAVVLAGLAPASRADDDARASVQIVEDLSGTCSARNARLLLVRNTHPTRRLRVWLDRYHMGHGTGDRSRSDLAPGAPPEPLGCSRTTDGPQEWRIVRAVFID
;
A
#
# COMPACT_ATOMS: atom_id res chain seq x y z
N MET A 1 -58.86 19.23 37.29
CA MET A 1 -57.51 19.52 37.74
C MET A 1 -56.55 18.35 37.62
N ALA A 2 -56.76 17.43 36.70
CA ALA A 2 -55.89 16.25 36.52
C ALA A 2 -55.15 16.24 35.15
N ALA A 3 -55.01 17.38 34.51
CA ALA A 3 -54.46 17.45 33.13
C ALA A 3 -52.91 17.66 33.03
N LYS A 4 -52.18 17.59 34.13
CA LYS A 4 -50.74 17.91 34.12
C LYS A 4 -49.79 16.70 34.13
N ALA A 5 -50.31 15.46 34.10
CA ALA A 5 -49.46 14.26 34.25
C ALA A 5 -49.08 13.57 32.93
N VAL A 6 -49.58 14.02 31.78
CA VAL A 6 -49.44 13.25 30.51
C VAL A 6 -48.28 13.71 29.64
N LYS A 7 -47.58 14.79 29.96
CA LYS A 7 -46.54 15.37 29.09
C LYS A 7 -45.11 14.86 29.32
N ARG A 8 -44.86 13.93 30.24
CA ARG A 8 -43.49 13.48 30.57
C ARG A 8 -43.05 12.17 29.91
N ALA A 9 -43.92 11.50 29.17
CA ALA A 9 -43.60 10.19 28.62
C ALA A 9 -43.03 10.22 27.19
N SER A 10 -42.97 11.37 26.52
CA SER A 10 -42.57 11.45 25.13
C SER A 10 -41.08 11.78 24.90
N SER A 11 -40.36 12.19 25.94
CA SER A 11 -38.94 12.54 25.79
C SER A 11 -37.97 11.35 25.91
N ASP A 12 -38.40 10.27 26.57
CA ASP A 12 -37.52 9.11 26.77
C ASP A 12 -37.39 8.22 25.53
N ARG A 13 -38.29 8.34 24.56
CA ARG A 13 -38.21 7.55 23.32
C ARG A 13 -37.26 8.14 22.28
N ALA A 14 -37.00 9.42 22.32
CA ALA A 14 -36.08 10.08 21.39
C ALA A 14 -34.61 9.86 21.76
N VAL A 15 -34.32 9.72 23.05
CA VAL A 15 -32.97 9.50 23.54
C VAL A 15 -32.45 8.08 23.24
N ARG A 16 -33.37 7.10 23.22
CA ARG A 16 -33.00 5.71 22.92
C ARG A 16 -32.67 5.44 21.45
N ARG A 17 -33.16 6.28 20.54
CA ARG A 17 -32.86 6.14 19.10
C ARG A 17 -31.52 6.72 18.69
N ALA A 18 -30.99 7.68 19.43
CA ALA A 18 -29.73 8.30 19.14
C ALA A 18 -28.51 7.45 19.56
N LEU A 19 -28.70 6.57 20.56
CA LEU A 19 -27.65 5.69 21.07
C LEU A 19 -27.34 4.47 20.17
N LEU A 20 -28.30 4.07 19.32
CA LEU A 20 -28.16 2.90 18.45
C LEU A 20 -27.34 3.19 17.17
N ILE A 21 -27.22 4.45 16.79
CA ILE A 21 -26.50 4.86 15.57
C ILE A 21 -24.98 4.96 15.81
N ALA A 22 -24.56 5.21 17.04
CA ALA A 22 -23.13 5.33 17.38
C ALA A 22 -22.39 3.99 17.44
N VAL A 23 -23.09 2.88 17.61
CA VAL A 23 -22.49 1.54 17.75
C VAL A 23 -22.15 0.92 16.39
N VAL A 24 -22.84 1.32 15.32
CA VAL A 24 -22.61 0.76 13.98
C VAL A 24 -21.35 1.31 13.31
N LEU A 25 -20.90 2.50 13.70
CA LEU A 25 -19.68 3.12 13.16
C LEU A 25 -18.37 2.59 13.77
N ALA A 26 -18.43 1.93 14.91
CA ALA A 26 -17.24 1.39 15.58
C ALA A 26 -16.78 0.03 15.04
N GLY A 27 -17.58 -0.62 14.16
CA GLY A 27 -17.26 -1.93 13.59
C GLY A 27 -16.49 -1.91 12.25
N LEU A 28 -16.19 -0.72 11.71
CA LEU A 28 -15.50 -0.56 10.43
C LEU A 28 -14.03 -0.16 10.63
N ALA A 29 -13.30 -0.91 11.45
CA ALA A 29 -11.85 -0.75 11.53
C ALA A 29 -11.20 -1.30 10.24
N PRO A 30 -10.43 -0.52 9.47
CA PRO A 30 -9.76 -1.01 8.28
C PRO A 30 -8.71 -2.06 8.64
N ALA A 31 -8.80 -3.25 8.03
CA ALA A 31 -7.86 -4.35 8.18
C ALA A 31 -6.52 -4.12 7.46
N SER A 32 -6.24 -2.92 6.91
CA SER A 32 -5.19 -2.68 5.92
C SER A 32 -3.89 -2.04 6.46
N ARG A 33 -3.73 -1.84 7.77
CA ARG A 33 -2.52 -1.22 8.33
C ARG A 33 -1.26 -2.04 8.10
N ALA A 34 -1.35 -3.37 8.18
CA ALA A 34 -0.21 -4.25 7.97
C ALA A 34 0.26 -4.23 6.51
N ASP A 35 -0.66 -4.18 5.54
CA ASP A 35 -0.34 -4.10 4.12
C ASP A 35 0.22 -2.71 3.76
N ASP A 36 -0.31 -1.64 4.35
CA ASP A 36 0.20 -0.29 4.19
C ASP A 36 1.61 -0.14 4.77
N ASP A 37 1.88 -0.72 5.94
CA ASP A 37 3.20 -0.72 6.56
C ASP A 37 4.21 -1.52 5.73
N ALA A 38 3.81 -2.66 5.19
CA ALA A 38 4.64 -3.46 4.30
C ALA A 38 4.97 -2.68 3.02
N ARG A 39 3.98 -2.05 2.41
CA ARG A 39 4.17 -1.24 1.19
C ARG A 39 5.07 -0.04 1.44
N ALA A 40 4.95 0.63 2.59
CA ALA A 40 5.80 1.75 2.99
C ALA A 40 7.26 1.34 3.19
N SER A 41 7.53 0.05 3.39
CA SER A 41 8.88 -0.51 3.56
C SER A 41 9.53 -0.96 2.25
N VAL A 42 8.83 -0.88 1.12
CA VAL A 42 9.38 -1.19 -0.20
C VAL A 42 9.80 0.11 -0.86
N GLN A 43 11.01 0.14 -1.39
CA GLN A 43 11.52 1.30 -2.12
C GLN A 43 12.13 0.86 -3.45
N ILE A 44 11.74 1.54 -4.52
CA ILE A 44 12.43 1.45 -5.80
C ILE A 44 13.50 2.53 -5.84
N VAL A 45 14.74 2.14 -6.05
CA VAL A 45 15.90 3.02 -6.10
C VAL A 45 16.53 2.98 -7.49
N GLU A 46 17.25 4.03 -7.84
CA GLU A 46 17.93 4.18 -9.10
C GLU A 46 19.45 4.22 -8.89
N ASP A 47 20.19 3.55 -9.76
CA ASP A 47 21.64 3.56 -9.78
C ASP A 47 22.12 4.03 -11.15
N LEU A 48 23.07 4.96 -11.14
CA LEU A 48 23.70 5.52 -12.34
C LEU A 48 24.79 4.64 -12.91
N SER A 49 25.22 3.62 -12.18
CA SER A 49 26.30 2.73 -12.60
C SER A 49 25.81 1.61 -13.52
N GLY A 50 26.75 0.93 -14.17
CA GLY A 50 26.50 -0.26 -14.95
C GLY A 50 26.11 -0.02 -16.41
N THR A 51 25.57 -1.07 -17.05
CA THR A 51 25.27 -1.08 -18.49
C THR A 51 24.11 -0.15 -18.90
N CYS A 52 23.27 0.25 -17.94
CA CYS A 52 22.16 1.17 -18.21
C CYS A 52 22.64 2.58 -18.57
N SER A 53 23.76 3.03 -18.01
CA SER A 53 24.32 4.36 -18.28
C SER A 53 24.72 4.56 -19.73
N ALA A 54 25.16 3.49 -20.42
CA ALA A 54 25.51 3.54 -21.85
C ALA A 54 24.30 3.86 -22.75
N ARG A 55 23.07 3.71 -22.22
CA ARG A 55 21.80 4.01 -22.92
C ARG A 55 21.12 5.28 -22.40
N ASN A 56 21.84 6.11 -21.65
CA ASN A 56 21.27 7.24 -20.92
C ASN A 56 20.11 6.82 -19.99
N ALA A 57 20.23 5.64 -19.39
CA ALA A 57 19.25 5.07 -18.49
C ALA A 57 19.86 4.81 -17.11
N ARG A 58 19.02 4.57 -16.12
CA ARG A 58 19.42 4.21 -14.78
C ARG A 58 19.02 2.77 -14.51
N LEU A 59 19.81 2.07 -13.71
CA LEU A 59 19.42 0.77 -13.21
C LEU A 59 18.36 0.96 -12.13
N LEU A 60 17.23 0.31 -12.29
CA LEU A 60 16.17 0.27 -11.29
C LEU A 60 16.36 -0.94 -10.39
N LEU A 61 16.23 -0.73 -9.08
CA LEU A 61 16.38 -1.78 -8.07
C LEU A 61 15.24 -1.65 -7.06
N VAL A 62 14.90 -2.74 -6.41
CA VAL A 62 13.92 -2.78 -5.33
C VAL A 62 14.60 -3.23 -4.05
N ARG A 63 14.27 -2.59 -2.94
CA ARG A 63 14.80 -2.94 -1.62
C ARG A 63 13.75 -2.91 -0.53
N ASN A 64 14.04 -3.64 0.54
CA ASN A 64 13.30 -3.62 1.79
C ASN A 64 13.99 -2.65 2.76
N THR A 65 13.29 -1.60 3.15
CA THR A 65 13.79 -0.62 4.13
C THR A 65 13.41 -0.94 5.57
N HIS A 66 12.64 -2.01 5.78
CA HIS A 66 12.28 -2.42 7.15
C HIS A 66 13.51 -2.95 7.88
N PRO A 67 13.73 -2.56 9.14
CA PRO A 67 14.95 -2.94 9.86
C PRO A 67 15.03 -4.42 10.24
N THR A 68 13.90 -5.12 10.40
CA THR A 68 13.85 -6.46 10.97
C THR A 68 12.97 -7.47 10.25
N ARG A 69 12.01 -7.05 9.42
CA ARG A 69 11.00 -7.93 8.84
C ARG A 69 11.24 -8.20 7.36
N ARG A 70 11.01 -9.43 6.94
CA ARG A 70 11.04 -9.84 5.53
C ARG A 70 9.78 -9.41 4.82
N LEU A 71 9.93 -9.04 3.56
CA LEU A 71 8.85 -8.62 2.69
C LEU A 71 8.75 -9.51 1.46
N ARG A 72 7.53 -9.74 1.03
CA ARG A 72 7.23 -10.21 -0.32
C ARG A 72 6.57 -9.08 -1.08
N VAL A 73 7.09 -8.76 -2.24
CA VAL A 73 6.61 -7.68 -3.08
C VAL A 73 6.28 -8.18 -4.47
N TRP A 74 5.17 -7.68 -5.02
CA TRP A 74 4.77 -7.89 -6.41
C TRP A 74 4.87 -6.57 -7.14
N LEU A 75 5.49 -6.61 -8.33
CA LEU A 75 5.71 -5.44 -9.16
C LEU A 75 5.24 -5.74 -10.57
N ASP A 76 4.60 -4.76 -11.20
CA ASP A 76 4.22 -4.81 -12.61
C ASP A 76 5.11 -3.91 -13.43
N ARG A 77 5.52 -4.39 -14.61
CA ARG A 77 6.33 -3.62 -15.56
C ARG A 77 5.44 -2.81 -16.50
N TYR A 78 5.84 -1.56 -16.68
CA TYR A 78 5.23 -0.62 -17.61
C TYR A 78 6.27 -0.16 -18.62
N HIS A 79 5.88 -0.13 -19.88
CA HIS A 79 6.71 0.36 -20.98
C HIS A 79 5.97 1.46 -21.71
N MET A 80 6.59 2.63 -21.84
CA MET A 80 5.98 3.82 -22.45
C MET A 80 4.61 4.17 -21.84
N GLY A 81 4.46 3.98 -20.52
CA GLY A 81 3.23 4.24 -19.79
C GLY A 81 2.17 3.14 -19.87
N HIS A 82 2.41 2.06 -20.59
CA HIS A 82 1.48 0.94 -20.74
C HIS A 82 1.95 -0.31 -19.99
N GLY A 83 1.02 -0.99 -19.32
CA GLY A 83 1.30 -2.26 -18.67
C GLY A 83 1.70 -3.32 -19.71
N THR A 84 2.79 -4.04 -19.44
CA THR A 84 3.30 -5.07 -20.36
C THR A 84 2.75 -6.47 -20.08
N GLY A 85 2.11 -6.66 -18.93
CA GLY A 85 1.72 -7.98 -18.43
C GLY A 85 2.82 -8.71 -17.66
N ASP A 86 4.05 -8.21 -17.68
CA ASP A 86 5.14 -8.79 -16.88
C ASP A 86 4.98 -8.44 -15.41
N ARG A 87 4.98 -9.46 -14.58
CA ARG A 87 4.92 -9.33 -13.13
C ARG A 87 6.10 -10.03 -12.49
N SER A 88 6.77 -9.33 -11.59
CA SER A 88 7.83 -9.87 -10.74
C SER A 88 7.33 -10.07 -9.32
N ARG A 89 7.84 -11.09 -8.65
CA ARG A 89 7.67 -11.32 -7.23
C ARG A 89 9.03 -11.53 -6.59
N SER A 90 9.33 -10.76 -5.55
CA SER A 90 10.60 -10.85 -4.83
C SER A 90 10.37 -10.97 -3.34
N ASP A 91 11.17 -11.83 -2.70
CA ASP A 91 11.26 -11.93 -1.24
C ASP A 91 12.50 -11.18 -0.80
N LEU A 92 12.30 -10.13 -0.03
CA LEU A 92 13.36 -9.20 0.35
C LEU A 92 13.64 -9.29 1.85
N ALA A 93 14.84 -9.73 2.19
CA ALA A 93 15.30 -9.74 3.58
C ALA A 93 15.62 -8.31 4.07
N PRO A 94 15.46 -8.02 5.37
CA PRO A 94 15.88 -6.74 5.93
C PRO A 94 17.40 -6.58 5.80
N GLY A 95 17.83 -5.38 5.36
CA GLY A 95 19.26 -5.08 5.19
C GLY A 95 19.96 -5.78 4.02
N ALA A 96 19.22 -6.56 3.22
CA ALA A 96 19.79 -7.18 2.02
C ALA A 96 20.10 -6.13 0.94
N PRO A 97 21.09 -6.41 0.08
CA PRO A 97 21.34 -5.55 -1.09
C PRO A 97 20.09 -5.41 -1.96
N PRO A 98 19.86 -4.25 -2.58
CA PRO A 98 18.74 -4.08 -3.50
C PRO A 98 18.81 -5.06 -4.68
N GLU A 99 17.65 -5.57 -5.10
CA GLU A 99 17.54 -6.47 -6.24
C GLU A 99 17.32 -5.69 -7.54
N PRO A 100 18.09 -5.97 -8.61
CA PRO A 100 17.92 -5.28 -9.87
C PRO A 100 16.61 -5.67 -10.58
N LEU A 101 15.94 -4.68 -11.13
CA LEU A 101 14.73 -4.83 -11.93
C LEU A 101 14.96 -4.59 -13.44
N GLY A 102 16.07 -3.97 -13.79
CA GLY A 102 16.40 -3.60 -15.16
C GLY A 102 16.59 -2.10 -15.34
N CYS A 103 16.85 -1.67 -16.57
CA CYS A 103 17.10 -0.27 -16.87
C CYS A 103 15.79 0.54 -16.90
N SER A 104 15.87 1.84 -16.60
CA SER A 104 14.75 2.77 -16.70
C SER A 104 14.33 3.06 -18.14
N ARG A 105 15.07 2.52 -19.10
CA ARG A 105 14.87 2.74 -20.52
C ARG A 105 15.31 1.54 -21.34
N THR A 106 14.50 1.20 -22.33
CA THR A 106 14.87 0.26 -23.39
C THR A 106 15.26 1.03 -24.65
N THR A 107 15.66 0.31 -25.71
CA THR A 107 15.91 0.92 -27.03
C THR A 107 14.67 1.65 -27.58
N ASP A 108 13.47 1.21 -27.20
CA ASP A 108 12.22 1.74 -27.73
C ASP A 108 11.61 2.86 -26.89
N GLY A 109 12.05 3.03 -25.65
CA GLY A 109 11.54 4.08 -24.78
C GLY A 109 11.64 3.80 -23.29
N PRO A 110 11.05 4.66 -22.46
CA PRO A 110 11.12 4.54 -21.01
C PRO A 110 10.33 3.35 -20.49
N GLN A 111 10.84 2.75 -19.42
CA GLN A 111 10.12 1.72 -18.66
C GLN A 111 10.21 1.98 -17.16
N GLU A 112 9.24 1.45 -16.45
CA GLU A 112 9.17 1.56 -14.99
C GLU A 112 8.56 0.30 -14.39
N TRP A 113 8.79 0.14 -13.10
CA TRP A 113 8.15 -0.90 -12.30
C TRP A 113 7.27 -0.24 -11.25
N ARG A 114 6.08 -0.77 -11.07
CA ARG A 114 5.13 -0.27 -10.06
C ARG A 114 4.85 -1.35 -9.03
N ILE A 115 4.85 -0.97 -7.77
CA ILE A 115 4.52 -1.86 -6.67
C ILE A 115 3.02 -2.09 -6.69
N VAL A 116 2.62 -3.35 -6.86
CA VAL A 116 1.22 -3.78 -6.84
C VAL A 116 0.78 -4.15 -5.45
N ARG A 117 1.62 -4.91 -4.75
CA ARG A 117 1.32 -5.43 -3.43
C ARG A 117 2.61 -5.69 -2.67
N ALA A 118 2.56 -5.53 -1.35
CA ALA A 118 3.62 -5.95 -0.45
C ALA A 118 3.01 -6.54 0.83
N VAL A 119 3.62 -7.61 1.34
CA VAL A 119 3.22 -8.25 2.60
C VAL A 119 4.45 -8.64 3.40
N PHE A 120 4.33 -8.64 4.71
CA PHE A 120 5.34 -9.26 5.56
C PHE A 120 5.17 -10.78 5.54
N ILE A 121 6.29 -11.52 5.49
CA ILE A 121 6.30 -12.98 5.33
C ILE A 121 7.05 -13.71 6.45
N ASP A 122 7.44 -13.02 7.48
CA ASP A 122 8.08 -13.61 8.68
C ASP A 122 7.11 -14.01 9.78
#